data_c5ae3d17f2b9a4135a98909a3cc1163f
#
_entry.id   c5ae3d17f2b9a4135a98909a3cc1163f
#
_cell.length_a   1.000
_cell.length_b   1.000
_cell.length_c   1.000
_cell.angle_alpha   90.00
_cell.angle_beta   90.00
_cell.angle_gamma   90.00
#
_symmetry.space_group_name_H-M   'P 1'
#
loop_
_entity.id
_entity.type
_entity.pdbx_description
1 polymer ?
#
loop_
_entity_poly.entity_id
_entity_poly.type
_entity_poly.pdbx_seq_one_letter_code
_entity_poly.pdbx_strand_id
1 'polypeptide(L)'
;MLAKLASSQRVVSGLVSEDFAEIRRGAEELNRICEATEWAGHSDQIYSHHRTELKRQSQKLIKLADDRNLDGAAFTYMQSLTMCISCHQYCRDVLKIADDTDSIDRVVPIPISEEEPQRLDKRSIPR
;
A
#
# COMPACT_ATOMS: atom_id res chain seq x y z
N MET A 1 1.79 10.60 -3.62
CA MET A 1 0.61 9.83 -3.20
C MET A 1 0.29 8.66 -4.10
N LEU A 2 0.18 8.85 -5.41
CA LEU A 2 -0.11 7.78 -6.37
C LEU A 2 0.88 6.61 -6.30
N ALA A 3 2.16 6.89 -6.10
CA ALA A 3 3.19 5.86 -5.96
C ALA A 3 2.97 4.97 -4.73
N LYS A 4 2.53 5.55 -3.61
CA LYS A 4 2.20 4.77 -2.40
C LYS A 4 0.99 3.88 -2.63
N LEU A 5 -0.02 4.39 -3.31
CA LEU A 5 -1.22 3.62 -3.64
C LEU A 5 -0.87 2.46 -4.58
N ALA A 6 -0.07 2.70 -5.60
CA ALA A 6 0.38 1.67 -6.53
C ALA A 6 1.20 0.57 -5.81
N SER A 7 2.10 0.96 -4.91
CA SER A 7 2.88 0.02 -4.10
C SER A 7 1.97 -0.81 -3.19
N SER A 8 0.99 -0.19 -2.58
CA SER A 8 -0.01 -0.84 -1.73
C SER A 8 -0.86 -1.85 -2.52
N GLN A 9 -1.30 -1.48 -3.71
CA GLN A 9 -2.04 -2.38 -4.61
C GLN A 9 -1.22 -3.60 -5.01
N ARG A 10 0.07 -3.42 -5.23
CA ARG A 10 0.99 -4.53 -5.52
C ARG A 10 1.09 -5.49 -4.35
N VAL A 11 1.16 -4.99 -3.11
CA VAL A 11 1.14 -5.83 -1.91
C VAL A 11 -0.17 -6.61 -1.82
N VAL A 12 -1.31 -5.97 -2.02
CA VAL A 12 -2.63 -6.64 -2.01
C VAL A 12 -2.69 -7.74 -3.06
N SER A 13 -2.27 -7.43 -4.28
CA SER A 13 -2.22 -8.42 -5.37
C SER A 13 -1.39 -9.64 -4.98
N GLY A 14 -0.22 -9.39 -4.41
CA GLY A 14 0.65 -10.46 -3.92
C GLY A 14 0.02 -11.29 -2.80
N LEU A 15 -0.67 -10.65 -1.87
CA LEU A 15 -1.37 -11.34 -0.77
C LEU A 15 -2.47 -12.25 -1.30
N VAL A 16 -3.30 -11.75 -2.20
CA VAL A 16 -4.44 -12.49 -2.75
C VAL A 16 -3.98 -13.68 -3.61
N SER A 17 -2.90 -13.52 -4.35
CA SER A 17 -2.35 -14.56 -5.22
C SER A 17 -1.30 -15.45 -4.54
N GLU A 18 -0.99 -15.20 -3.27
CA GLU A 18 0.09 -15.87 -2.53
C GLU A 18 1.45 -15.76 -3.23
N ASP A 19 1.69 -14.63 -3.88
CA ASP A 19 2.95 -14.31 -4.54
C ASP A 19 3.84 -13.46 -3.63
N PHE A 20 4.74 -14.13 -2.92
CA PHE A 20 5.64 -13.47 -1.96
C PHE A 20 6.64 -12.52 -2.62
N ALA A 21 7.03 -12.79 -3.85
CA ALA A 21 7.90 -11.89 -4.62
C ALA A 21 7.18 -10.57 -4.92
N GLU A 22 5.90 -10.60 -5.22
CA GLU A 22 5.09 -9.42 -5.48
C GLU A 22 4.83 -8.63 -4.20
N ILE A 23 4.55 -9.31 -3.09
CA ILE A 23 4.43 -8.67 -1.76
C ILE A 23 5.73 -7.92 -1.44
N ARG A 24 6.87 -8.58 -1.62
CA ARG A 24 8.18 -7.99 -1.38
C ARG A 24 8.43 -6.76 -2.25
N ARG A 25 8.15 -6.83 -3.55
CA ARG A 25 8.34 -5.71 -4.47
C ARG A 25 7.52 -4.49 -4.06
N GLY A 26 6.25 -4.68 -3.73
CA GLY A 26 5.39 -3.60 -3.24
C GLY A 26 5.89 -2.98 -1.96
N ALA A 27 6.33 -3.81 -1.02
CA ALA A 27 6.88 -3.35 0.25
C ALA A 27 8.21 -2.62 0.09
N GLU A 28 9.10 -3.08 -0.79
CA GLU A 28 10.35 -2.41 -1.11
C GLU A 28 10.14 -1.04 -1.72
N GLU A 29 9.19 -0.91 -2.65
CA GLU A 29 8.82 0.38 -3.22
C GLU A 29 8.26 1.32 -2.16
N LEU A 30 7.38 0.83 -1.29
CA LEU A 30 6.83 1.62 -0.20
C LEU A 30 7.92 2.10 0.75
N ASN A 31 8.87 1.24 1.08
CA ASN A 31 10.03 1.61 1.90
C ASN A 31 10.86 2.71 1.25
N ARG A 32 11.14 2.60 -0.04
CA ARG A 32 11.87 3.64 -0.79
C ARG A 32 11.14 4.98 -0.80
N ILE A 33 9.82 4.96 -0.96
CA ILE A 33 9.01 6.17 -0.90
C ILE A 33 9.12 6.81 0.48
N CYS A 34 9.11 6.02 1.55
CA CYS A 34 9.28 6.53 2.91
C CYS A 34 10.67 7.14 3.15
N GLU A 35 11.69 6.69 2.43
CA GLU A 35 13.06 7.24 2.51
C GLU A 35 13.25 8.51 1.67
N ALA A 36 12.35 8.82 0.75
CA ALA A 36 12.45 10.01 -0.08
C ALA A 36 12.43 11.29 0.76
N THR A 37 13.25 12.26 0.40
CA THR A 37 13.38 13.52 1.13
C THR A 37 12.33 14.56 0.76
N GLU A 38 11.50 14.29 -0.25
CA GLU A 38 10.56 15.22 -0.86
C GLU A 38 9.14 15.13 -0.27
N TRP A 39 9.03 14.82 1.01
CA TRP A 39 7.73 14.75 1.66
C TRP A 39 7.30 16.14 2.16
N ALA A 40 6.11 16.60 1.76
CA ALA A 40 5.48 17.76 2.36
C ALA A 40 5.29 17.54 3.86
N GLY A 41 5.44 18.59 4.67
CA GLY A 41 5.26 18.48 6.12
C GLY A 41 6.37 17.74 6.86
N HIS A 42 7.53 17.53 6.25
CA HIS A 42 8.66 16.79 6.84
C HIS A 42 9.18 17.36 8.17
N SER A 43 8.94 18.64 8.45
CA SER A 43 9.31 19.30 9.71
C SER A 43 8.30 19.06 10.84
N ASP A 44 7.13 18.52 10.55
CA ASP A 44 6.11 18.24 11.54
C ASP A 44 6.40 16.89 12.22
N GLN A 45 6.36 16.86 13.57
CA GLN A 45 6.72 15.68 14.34
C GLN A 45 5.71 14.53 14.18
N ILE A 46 4.43 14.84 14.11
CA ILE A 46 3.38 13.82 13.95
C ILE A 46 3.45 13.23 12.55
N TYR A 47 3.63 14.06 11.54
CA TYR A 47 3.84 13.63 10.18
C TYR A 47 5.06 12.71 10.04
N SER A 48 6.18 13.12 10.64
CA SER A 48 7.42 12.34 10.65
C SER A 48 7.24 11.00 11.37
N HIS A 49 6.46 10.97 12.44
CA HIS A 49 6.12 9.73 13.15
C HIS A 49 5.36 8.76 12.24
N HIS A 50 4.34 9.22 11.54
CA HIS A 50 3.58 8.39 10.61
C HIS A 50 4.46 7.84 9.49
N ARG A 51 5.33 8.67 8.94
CA ARG A 51 6.29 8.26 7.92
C ARG A 51 7.24 7.17 8.43
N THR A 52 7.78 7.34 9.62
CA THR A 52 8.69 6.37 10.26
C THR A 52 7.97 5.04 10.53
N GLU A 53 6.74 5.09 11.01
CA GLU A 53 5.94 3.88 11.25
C GLU A 53 5.60 3.15 9.95
N LEU A 54 5.24 3.86 8.90
CA LEU A 54 4.98 3.26 7.60
C LEU A 54 6.24 2.58 7.05
N LYS A 55 7.39 3.21 7.19
CA LYS A 55 8.68 2.63 6.83
C LYS A 55 8.94 1.34 7.60
N ARG A 56 8.72 1.35 8.90
CA ARG A 56 8.89 0.17 9.76
C ARG A 56 7.97 -0.97 9.33
N GLN A 57 6.70 -0.69 9.03
CA GLN A 57 5.75 -1.69 8.54
C GLN A 57 6.17 -2.25 7.18
N SER A 58 6.70 -1.41 6.30
CA SER A 58 7.22 -1.84 5.01
C SER A 58 8.38 -2.81 5.15
N GLN A 59 9.32 -2.51 6.05
CA GLN A 59 10.46 -3.39 6.33
C GLN A 59 10.00 -4.73 6.93
N LYS A 60 9.00 -4.70 7.79
CA LYS A 60 8.41 -5.90 8.36
C LYS A 60 7.72 -6.75 7.29
N LEU A 61 7.03 -6.13 6.35
CA LEU A 61 6.42 -6.82 5.20
C LEU A 61 7.46 -7.54 4.35
N ILE A 62 8.60 -6.90 4.09
CA ILE A 62 9.70 -7.51 3.34
C ILE A 62 10.17 -8.78 4.03
N LYS A 63 10.41 -8.69 5.35
CA LYS A 63 10.86 -9.84 6.14
C LYS A 63 9.83 -10.97 6.13
N LEU A 64 8.56 -10.66 6.31
CA LEU A 64 7.49 -11.65 6.32
C LEU A 64 7.31 -12.32 4.94
N ALA A 65 7.51 -11.57 3.87
CA ALA A 65 7.51 -12.12 2.52
C ALA A 65 8.68 -13.08 2.31
N ASP A 66 9.86 -12.72 2.80
CA ASP A 66 11.04 -13.60 2.74
C ASP A 66 10.83 -14.89 3.55
N ASP A 67 10.18 -14.78 4.70
CA ASP A 67 9.85 -15.92 5.57
C ASP A 67 8.64 -16.74 5.04
N ARG A 68 8.03 -16.31 3.95
CA ARG A 68 6.83 -16.91 3.36
C ARG A 68 5.67 -17.01 4.35
N ASN A 69 5.53 -16.01 5.20
CA ASN A 69 4.48 -15.92 6.21
C ASN A 69 3.32 -15.08 5.69
N LEU A 70 2.36 -15.73 5.04
CA LEU A 70 1.22 -15.06 4.43
C LEU A 70 0.32 -14.35 5.46
N ASP A 71 -0.03 -15.04 6.53
CA ASP A 71 -0.90 -14.49 7.58
C ASP A 71 -0.26 -13.28 8.27
N GLY A 72 1.02 -13.37 8.59
CA GLY A 72 1.78 -12.27 9.16
C GLY A 72 1.87 -11.08 8.22
N ALA A 73 2.09 -11.33 6.93
CA ALA A 73 2.14 -10.30 5.90
C ALA A 73 0.78 -9.60 5.76
N ALA A 74 -0.30 -10.35 5.71
CA ALA A 74 -1.67 -9.79 5.63
C ALA A 74 -1.98 -8.93 6.85
N PHE A 75 -1.69 -9.40 8.05
CA PHE A 75 -1.88 -8.64 9.28
C PHE A 75 -1.05 -7.35 9.29
N THR A 76 0.20 -7.41 8.89
CA THR A 76 1.09 -6.24 8.83
C THR A 76 0.61 -5.25 7.76
N TYR A 77 0.10 -5.73 6.63
CA TYR A 77 -0.51 -4.87 5.62
C TYR A 77 -1.71 -4.10 6.20
N MET A 78 -2.58 -4.76 6.95
CA MET A 78 -3.72 -4.11 7.60
C MET A 78 -3.26 -3.02 8.59
N GLN A 79 -2.20 -3.27 9.33
CA GLN A 79 -1.61 -2.26 10.21
C GLN A 79 -1.07 -1.06 9.41
N SER A 80 -0.40 -1.31 8.30
CA SER A 80 0.12 -0.23 7.44
C SER A 80 -1.01 0.58 6.81
N LEU A 81 -2.12 -0.05 6.44
CA LEU A 81 -3.31 0.63 5.94
C LEU A 81 -3.90 1.57 6.98
N THR A 82 -4.00 1.13 8.23
CA THR A 82 -4.44 1.96 9.36
C THR A 82 -3.54 3.18 9.51
N MET A 83 -2.24 3.02 9.35
CA MET A 83 -1.28 4.13 9.40
C MET A 83 -1.49 5.12 8.24
N CYS A 84 -1.77 4.62 7.04
CA CYS A 84 -2.12 5.46 5.89
C CYS A 84 -3.36 6.31 6.18
N ILE A 85 -4.39 5.70 6.74
CA ILE A 85 -5.64 6.40 7.09
C ILE A 85 -5.37 7.49 8.13
N SER A 86 -4.66 7.18 9.20
CA SER A 86 -4.35 8.13 10.29
C SER A 86 -3.51 9.30 9.78
N CYS A 87 -2.50 9.03 8.97
CA CYS A 87 -1.65 10.06 8.38
C CYS A 87 -2.46 10.99 7.47
N HIS A 88 -3.34 10.44 6.63
CA HIS A 88 -4.19 11.22 5.72
C HIS A 88 -5.19 12.08 6.48
N GLN A 89 -5.79 11.57 7.54
CA GLN A 89 -6.66 12.38 8.41
C GLN A 89 -5.89 13.56 9.00
N TYR A 90 -4.71 13.34 9.50
CA TYR A 90 -3.86 14.39 10.06
C TYR A 90 -3.45 15.43 9.00
N CYS A 91 -3.02 15.00 7.82
CA CYS A 91 -2.64 15.89 6.73
C CYS A 91 -3.82 16.74 6.26
N ARG A 92 -5.01 16.18 6.20
CA ARG A 92 -6.21 16.87 5.76
C ARG A 92 -6.73 17.83 6.83
N ASP A 93 -6.87 17.37 8.06
CA ASP A 93 -7.61 18.08 9.10
C ASP A 93 -6.75 19.08 9.88
N VAL A 94 -5.48 18.78 10.05
CA VAL A 94 -4.55 19.59 10.84
C VAL A 94 -3.58 20.38 9.97
N LEU A 95 -2.83 19.68 9.11
CA LEU A 95 -1.83 20.34 8.25
C LEU A 95 -2.44 21.00 7.02
N LYS A 96 -3.61 20.54 6.59
CA LYS A 96 -4.35 21.04 5.40
C LYS A 96 -3.50 21.04 4.13
N ILE A 97 -2.66 20.03 3.98
CA ILE A 97 -1.78 19.84 2.81
C ILE A 97 -2.28 18.78 1.84
N ALA A 98 -3.38 18.08 2.18
CA ALA A 98 -4.03 17.10 1.32
C ALA A 98 -5.51 17.42 1.24
N ASP A 99 -6.00 17.64 0.02
CA ASP A 99 -7.42 17.78 -0.27
C ASP A 99 -7.94 16.45 -0.83
N ASP A 100 -8.90 15.85 -0.14
CA ASP A 100 -9.47 14.56 -0.51
C ASP A 100 -10.20 14.60 -1.85
N THR A 101 -10.77 15.74 -2.20
CA THR A 101 -11.54 15.88 -3.45
C THR A 101 -10.65 15.65 -4.68
N ASP A 102 -9.42 16.13 -4.63
CA ASP A 102 -8.47 15.99 -5.74
C ASP A 102 -7.86 14.57 -5.81
N SER A 103 -7.85 13.83 -4.69
CA SER A 103 -7.22 12.51 -4.64
C SER A 103 -8.16 11.40 -5.11
N ILE A 104 -9.48 11.56 -4.91
CA ILE A 104 -10.48 10.56 -5.34
C ILE A 104 -10.58 10.52 -6.86
N ASP A 105 -10.57 11.68 -7.51
CA ASP A 105 -10.63 11.79 -8.98
C ASP A 105 -9.35 11.26 -9.67
N ARG A 106 -8.29 11.03 -8.91
CA ARG A 106 -7.01 10.56 -9.42
C ARG A 106 -6.70 9.11 -9.09
N VAL A 107 -7.61 8.40 -8.47
CA VAL A 107 -7.47 6.94 -8.28
C VAL A 107 -7.58 6.31 -9.67
N VAL A 108 -6.44 5.94 -10.21
CA VAL A 108 -6.41 5.19 -11.46
C VAL A 108 -7.04 3.83 -11.20
N PRO A 109 -8.13 3.48 -11.88
CA PRO A 109 -8.70 2.14 -11.75
C PRO A 109 -7.62 1.11 -12.04
N ILE A 110 -7.59 0.04 -11.27
CA ILE A 110 -6.75 -1.11 -11.59
C ILE A 110 -7.12 -1.53 -13.02
N PRO A 111 -6.18 -1.56 -13.97
CA PRO A 111 -6.51 -2.02 -15.29
C PRO A 111 -6.88 -3.50 -15.20
N ILE A 112 -8.17 -3.75 -15.22
CA ILE A 112 -8.70 -5.11 -15.41
C ILE A 112 -8.40 -5.43 -16.86
N SER A 113 -7.47 -6.34 -17.11
CA SER A 113 -7.21 -6.80 -18.46
C SER A 113 -8.50 -7.41 -19.02
N GLU A 114 -8.86 -7.06 -20.23
CA GLU A 114 -10.06 -7.60 -20.87
C GLU A 114 -10.07 -9.14 -20.94
N GLU A 115 -8.91 -9.74 -20.76
CA GLU A 115 -8.74 -11.20 -20.71
C GLU A 115 -9.16 -11.81 -19.36
N GLU A 116 -9.22 -11.03 -18.29
CA GLU A 116 -9.51 -11.52 -16.94
C GLU A 116 -10.94 -12.04 -16.78
N PRO A 117 -11.98 -11.39 -17.33
CA PRO A 117 -13.32 -11.95 -17.34
C PRO A 117 -13.42 -13.29 -18.07
N GLN A 118 -12.66 -13.48 -19.14
CA GLN A 118 -12.65 -14.72 -19.89
C GLN A 118 -11.95 -15.85 -19.15
N ARG A 119 -10.95 -15.55 -18.33
CA ARG A 119 -10.28 -16.54 -17.47
C ARG A 119 -11.17 -17.00 -16.34
N LEU A 120 -11.94 -16.09 -15.76
CA LEU A 120 -12.89 -16.43 -14.69
C LEU A 120 -14.04 -17.28 -15.22
N ASP A 121 -14.48 -17.00 -16.45
CA ASP A 121 -15.55 -17.75 -17.09
C ASP A 121 -15.10 -19.18 -17.48
N LYS A 122 -13.85 -19.35 -17.89
CA LYS A 122 -13.25 -20.65 -18.21
C LYS A 122 -12.96 -21.53 -16.99
N ARG A 123 -12.86 -20.94 -15.82
CA ARG A 123 -12.77 -21.66 -14.55
C ARG A 123 -14.16 -21.84 -13.98
N SER A 124 -14.99 -22.54 -14.73
CA SER A 124 -16.36 -22.81 -14.30
C SER A 124 -16.40 -23.17 -12.82
N ILE A 125 -17.28 -22.47 -12.11
CA ILE A 125 -17.61 -22.73 -10.71
C ILE A 125 -17.77 -24.24 -10.51
N PRO A 126 -17.06 -24.86 -9.56
CA PRO A 126 -17.22 -26.29 -9.30
C PRO A 126 -18.70 -26.59 -9.04
N ARG A 127 -19.19 -27.48 -9.79
CA ARG A 127 -20.59 -27.95 -9.65
C ARG A 127 -20.77 -28.77 -8.39
#